data_c8d2cfd43215a59c1625920e02402caf
#
_entry.id   c8d2cfd43215a59c1625920e02402caf
#
_cell.length_a   1.000
_cell.length_b   1.000
_cell.length_c   1.000
_cell.angle_alpha   90.00
_cell.angle_beta   90.00
_cell.angle_gamma   90.00
#
_symmetry.space_group_name_H-M   'P 1'
#
loop_
_entity.id
_entity.type
_entity.pdbx_description
1 polymer ?
#
loop_
_entity_poly.entity_id
_entity_poly.type
_entity_poly.pdbx_seq_one_letter_code
_entity_poly.pdbx_strand_id
1 'polypeptide(L)'
;MIKRFLFFLLFLGKGCIAECAPASDSLFKKLKKTIESSPIYDAEKIAEINGLKSSLQSLPKNDLQMQYQIIRSLYEEYKTFNYDSAFLYARKLQQISYQMQHPALIEDSKVKLSFILVSGGLFKNAFDTLHSVSLSGVPDSIKADYYSLMGRYYYDLSDYNNDKYFTPAYYKLGNLYIDSSLLYYQPSSFEYDYYKGLKDLKTGGRNKTVLEFLNILKRPNLSFHQRALVESTLSGIYREMNETDKETETFLLAAIDDIKSSTKETTATLYLSQIYFARGNLKAAFLCVEKAIQDAVYYGARQRQVQVSRILPIIEVAQVNAVEAQKKLLILYSSIATLLLLGLIVLFIIINKQNKKLKIAQQVITEANQKEQEINQKLSIANSKLSEVNSKLSEANKIKEEYIIHFFNVNTDFFSRIEKFKTVTEKKLYNRKYDDIKYLLNNINLKAEKAEMLKNFDKVFLNLFPDFINDFNSLFNEAERIYPDKDELLNTDLRIFALMKMGITNNEKIAQILGYSVNTIYAYKTKIKKKSIVASAVFDEVYHISNV
;
A
#
# COMPACT_ATOMS: atom_id res chain seq x y z
N MET A 1 12.10 -16.22 49.62
CA MET A 1 11.22 -15.70 48.53
C MET A 1 12.01 -15.06 47.39
N ILE A 2 13.12 -14.41 47.59
CA ILE A 2 13.91 -13.71 46.58
C ILE A 2 14.50 -14.64 45.50
N LYS A 3 14.90 -15.88 45.83
CA LYS A 3 15.43 -16.84 44.84
C LYS A 3 14.40 -17.42 43.86
N ARG A 4 13.08 -17.37 44.16
CA ARG A 4 12.02 -17.79 43.24
C ARG A 4 11.60 -16.67 42.27
N PHE A 5 11.86 -15.41 42.62
CA PHE A 5 11.56 -14.25 41.77
C PHE A 5 12.63 -14.06 40.66
N LEU A 6 13.89 -14.40 40.93
CA LEU A 6 14.94 -14.35 39.92
C LEU A 6 14.82 -15.48 38.87
N PHE A 7 14.21 -16.62 39.22
CA PHE A 7 14.00 -17.72 38.27
C PHE A 7 12.87 -17.47 37.27
N PHE A 8 11.91 -16.62 37.66
CA PHE A 8 10.80 -16.24 36.77
C PHE A 8 11.19 -15.16 35.74
N LEU A 9 12.19 -14.33 36.06
CA LEU A 9 12.74 -13.32 35.13
C LEU A 9 13.64 -13.91 34.04
N LEU A 10 14.22 -15.10 34.27
CA LEU A 10 15.08 -15.80 33.30
C LEU A 10 14.30 -16.62 32.25
N PHE A 11 13.00 -16.86 32.47
CA PHE A 11 12.15 -17.61 31.52
C PHE A 11 11.40 -16.74 30.51
N LEU A 12 11.39 -15.41 30.69
CA LEU A 12 10.75 -14.46 29.77
C LEU A 12 11.65 -14.06 28.59
N GLY A 13 12.88 -14.57 28.52
CA GLY A 13 13.88 -14.22 27.50
C GLY A 13 14.09 -15.22 26.37
N LYS A 14 13.37 -16.35 26.34
CA LYS A 14 13.41 -17.27 25.19
C LYS A 14 12.14 -17.15 24.34
N GLY A 15 11.93 -16.00 23.75
CA GLY A 15 11.18 -15.94 22.50
C GLY A 15 11.97 -16.77 21.48
N CYS A 16 11.39 -17.83 20.95
CA CYS A 16 11.92 -18.51 19.78
C CYS A 16 12.10 -17.46 18.67
N ILE A 17 13.31 -16.92 18.56
CA ILE A 17 13.78 -16.34 17.32
C ILE A 17 13.95 -17.56 16.41
N ALA A 18 12.91 -17.88 15.64
CA ALA A 18 13.10 -18.71 14.47
C ALA A 18 14.11 -17.94 13.60
N GLU A 19 15.36 -18.40 13.57
CA GLU A 19 16.34 -17.92 12.61
C GLU A 19 15.76 -18.15 11.22
N CYS A 20 15.28 -17.06 10.62
CA CYS A 20 14.91 -17.05 9.22
C CYS A 20 16.21 -17.32 8.44
N ALA A 21 16.24 -18.33 7.60
CA ALA A 21 17.42 -18.71 6.82
C ALA A 21 17.99 -17.47 6.11
N PRO A 22 19.29 -17.23 6.12
CA PRO A 22 19.92 -16.00 5.61
C PRO A 22 19.56 -15.68 4.15
N ALA A 23 19.20 -16.67 3.34
CA ALA A 23 18.76 -16.50 1.96
C ALA A 23 17.39 -15.81 1.86
N SER A 24 16.41 -16.20 2.68
CA SER A 24 15.06 -15.62 2.63
C SER A 24 15.05 -14.16 3.11
N ASP A 25 15.90 -13.77 4.06
CA ASP A 25 16.03 -12.38 4.51
C ASP A 25 16.59 -11.47 3.41
N SER A 26 17.58 -11.95 2.66
CA SER A 26 18.14 -11.23 1.51
C SER A 26 17.10 -11.05 0.41
N LEU A 27 16.33 -12.11 0.09
CA LEU A 27 15.26 -12.07 -0.89
C LEU A 27 14.11 -11.15 -0.45
N PHE A 28 13.77 -11.15 0.84
CA PHE A 28 12.75 -10.24 1.37
C PHE A 28 13.17 -8.76 1.26
N LYS A 29 14.44 -8.45 1.55
CA LYS A 29 14.97 -7.10 1.33
C LYS A 29 14.89 -6.70 -0.15
N LYS A 30 15.19 -7.64 -1.06
CA LYS A 30 15.04 -7.43 -2.50
C LYS A 30 13.59 -7.22 -2.89
N LEU A 31 12.65 -8.02 -2.36
CA LEU A 31 11.22 -7.84 -2.58
C LEU A 31 10.77 -6.45 -2.13
N LYS A 32 11.13 -6.04 -0.92
CA LYS A 32 10.78 -4.71 -0.40
C LYS A 32 11.25 -3.60 -1.33
N LYS A 33 12.51 -3.63 -1.78
CA LYS A 33 13.05 -2.68 -2.76
C LYS A 33 12.29 -2.73 -4.08
N THR A 34 11.91 -3.93 -4.54
CA THR A 34 11.15 -4.10 -5.78
C THR A 34 9.73 -3.54 -5.65
N ILE A 35 9.08 -3.69 -4.48
CA ILE A 35 7.78 -3.05 -4.18
C ILE A 35 7.91 -1.52 -4.23
N GLU A 36 8.93 -0.96 -3.60
CA GLU A 36 9.20 0.48 -3.62
C GLU A 36 9.46 1.00 -5.06
N SER A 37 10.03 0.16 -5.92
CA SER A 37 10.31 0.48 -7.33
C SER A 37 9.16 0.12 -8.27
N SER A 38 8.07 -0.47 -7.80
CA SER A 38 6.95 -0.91 -8.67
C SER A 38 6.37 0.20 -9.55
N PRO A 39 6.30 1.48 -9.11
CA PRO A 39 5.81 2.54 -9.99
C PRO A 39 6.66 2.76 -11.25
N ILE A 40 7.95 2.41 -11.22
CA ILE A 40 8.84 2.53 -12.38
C ILE A 40 8.45 1.50 -13.44
N TYR A 41 8.29 0.22 -13.05
CA TYR A 41 7.88 -0.84 -13.98
C TYR A 41 6.48 -0.58 -14.53
N ASP A 42 5.56 -0.11 -13.67
CA ASP A 42 4.22 0.26 -14.10
C ASP A 42 4.23 1.43 -15.10
N ALA A 43 5.11 2.41 -14.92
CA ALA A 43 5.27 3.53 -15.85
C ALA A 43 5.83 3.06 -17.21
N GLU A 44 6.80 2.16 -17.21
CA GLU A 44 7.33 1.53 -18.45
C GLU A 44 6.22 0.79 -19.19
N LYS A 45 5.45 -0.04 -18.49
CA LYS A 45 4.28 -0.75 -19.02
C LYS A 45 3.24 0.20 -19.62
N ILE A 46 2.91 1.27 -18.91
CA ILE A 46 1.97 2.29 -19.38
C ILE A 46 2.51 3.01 -20.62
N ALA A 47 3.80 3.27 -20.70
CA ALA A 47 4.42 3.89 -21.86
C ALA A 47 4.29 3.00 -23.11
N GLU A 48 4.55 1.68 -22.98
CA GLU A 48 4.35 0.70 -24.06
C GLU A 48 2.89 0.67 -24.53
N ILE A 49 1.96 0.60 -23.58
CA ILE A 49 0.51 0.63 -23.84
C ILE A 49 0.10 1.93 -24.56
N ASN A 50 0.62 3.07 -24.13
CA ASN A 50 0.32 4.35 -24.78
C ASN A 50 0.91 4.44 -26.18
N GLY A 51 2.07 3.87 -26.43
CA GLY A 51 2.64 3.72 -27.77
C GLY A 51 1.72 2.93 -28.71
N LEU A 52 1.22 1.77 -28.23
CA LEU A 52 0.27 0.95 -28.99
C LEU A 52 -1.05 1.70 -29.25
N LYS A 53 -1.57 2.43 -28.26
CA LYS A 53 -2.79 3.24 -28.43
C LYS A 53 -2.60 4.35 -29.47
N SER A 54 -1.48 5.04 -29.44
CA SER A 54 -1.15 6.08 -30.42
C SER A 54 -1.04 5.48 -31.83
N SER A 55 -0.39 4.32 -31.96
CA SER A 55 -0.33 3.59 -33.21
C SER A 55 -1.72 3.20 -33.72
N LEU A 56 -2.60 2.72 -32.82
CA LEU A 56 -3.96 2.37 -33.19
C LEU A 56 -4.77 3.59 -33.69
N GLN A 57 -4.58 4.75 -33.05
CA GLN A 57 -5.26 5.99 -33.43
C GLN A 57 -4.81 6.54 -34.78
N SER A 58 -3.56 6.30 -35.16
CA SER A 58 -2.99 6.76 -36.42
C SER A 58 -3.36 5.88 -37.62
N LEU A 59 -3.96 4.70 -37.39
CA LEU A 59 -4.31 3.78 -38.46
C LEU A 59 -5.54 4.24 -39.24
N PRO A 60 -5.56 3.99 -40.57
CA PRO A 60 -6.76 4.12 -41.39
C PRO A 60 -7.88 3.22 -40.85
N LYS A 61 -9.12 3.71 -40.87
CA LYS A 61 -10.29 2.96 -40.36
C LYS A 61 -10.59 1.68 -41.14
N ASN A 62 -10.11 1.57 -42.36
CA ASN A 62 -10.29 0.41 -43.22
C ASN A 62 -9.18 -0.65 -43.10
N ASP A 63 -8.08 -0.36 -42.41
CA ASP A 63 -7.00 -1.35 -42.17
C ASP A 63 -7.35 -2.23 -40.94
N LEU A 64 -8.35 -3.08 -41.13
CA LEU A 64 -8.83 -3.97 -40.06
C LEU A 64 -7.76 -4.97 -39.60
N GLN A 65 -6.87 -5.40 -40.51
CA GLN A 65 -5.82 -6.35 -40.21
C GLN A 65 -4.80 -5.78 -39.21
N MET A 66 -4.29 -4.57 -39.49
CA MET A 66 -3.33 -3.91 -38.61
C MET A 66 -4.00 -3.48 -37.29
N GLN A 67 -5.25 -3.01 -37.33
CA GLN A 67 -6.02 -2.73 -36.12
C GLN A 67 -6.16 -3.98 -35.26
N TYR A 68 -6.46 -5.16 -35.85
CA TYR A 68 -6.55 -6.41 -35.10
C TYR A 68 -5.23 -6.73 -34.41
N GLN A 69 -4.10 -6.59 -35.09
CA GLN A 69 -2.77 -6.88 -34.53
C GLN A 69 -2.46 -5.96 -33.33
N ILE A 70 -2.69 -4.64 -33.46
CA ILE A 70 -2.41 -3.71 -32.38
C ILE A 70 -3.38 -3.91 -31.20
N ILE A 71 -4.65 -4.17 -31.47
CA ILE A 71 -5.66 -4.46 -30.44
C ILE A 71 -5.30 -5.78 -29.72
N ARG A 72 -4.77 -6.77 -30.44
CA ARG A 72 -4.25 -8.00 -29.85
C ARG A 72 -3.06 -7.71 -28.93
N SER A 73 -2.11 -6.90 -29.37
CA SER A 73 -0.99 -6.47 -28.51
C SER A 73 -1.47 -5.73 -27.28
N LEU A 74 -2.42 -4.81 -27.40
CA LEU A 74 -3.04 -4.12 -26.26
C LEU A 74 -3.74 -5.10 -25.29
N TYR A 75 -4.43 -6.11 -25.82
CA TYR A 75 -5.00 -7.17 -25.00
C TYR A 75 -3.91 -7.93 -24.22
N GLU A 76 -2.83 -8.34 -24.88
CA GLU A 76 -1.72 -9.06 -24.23
C GLU A 76 -1.07 -8.24 -23.13
N GLU A 77 -0.89 -6.91 -23.35
CA GLU A 77 -0.36 -6.00 -22.34
C GLU A 77 -1.29 -5.84 -21.13
N TYR A 78 -2.60 -5.82 -21.36
CA TYR A 78 -3.58 -5.60 -20.28
C TYR A 78 -3.99 -6.87 -19.52
N LYS A 79 -3.87 -8.07 -20.11
CA LYS A 79 -4.46 -9.31 -19.56
C LYS A 79 -4.00 -9.64 -18.14
N THR A 80 -2.79 -9.25 -17.75
CA THR A 80 -2.24 -9.43 -16.41
C THR A 80 -2.09 -8.11 -15.64
N PHE A 81 -2.38 -6.98 -16.30
CA PHE A 81 -2.17 -5.64 -15.76
C PHE A 81 -3.46 -4.98 -15.29
N ASN A 82 -4.52 -4.99 -16.12
CA ASN A 82 -5.81 -4.38 -15.77
C ASN A 82 -6.97 -5.12 -16.43
N TYR A 83 -7.84 -5.68 -15.62
CA TYR A 83 -8.96 -6.54 -16.05
C TYR A 83 -9.94 -5.82 -16.97
N ASP A 84 -10.42 -4.62 -16.58
CA ASP A 84 -11.45 -3.91 -17.35
C ASP A 84 -10.94 -3.53 -18.74
N SER A 85 -9.69 -3.09 -18.82
CA SER A 85 -9.04 -2.80 -20.10
C SER A 85 -8.84 -4.06 -20.93
N ALA A 86 -8.39 -5.14 -20.32
CA ALA A 86 -8.22 -6.43 -20.99
C ALA A 86 -9.56 -6.95 -21.55
N PHE A 87 -10.62 -6.86 -20.77
CA PHE A 87 -11.98 -7.21 -21.21
C PHE A 87 -12.43 -6.32 -22.37
N LEU A 88 -12.22 -5.01 -22.28
CA LEU A 88 -12.54 -4.08 -23.35
C LEU A 88 -11.82 -4.45 -24.65
N TYR A 89 -10.50 -4.74 -24.58
CA TYR A 89 -9.72 -5.08 -25.78
C TYR A 89 -10.07 -6.49 -26.30
N ALA A 90 -10.41 -7.46 -25.45
CA ALA A 90 -10.93 -8.75 -25.86
C ALA A 90 -12.26 -8.59 -26.65
N ARG A 91 -13.15 -7.72 -26.19
CA ARG A 91 -14.40 -7.37 -26.90
C ARG A 91 -14.14 -6.66 -28.22
N LYS A 92 -13.14 -5.77 -28.28
CA LYS A 92 -12.72 -5.12 -29.53
C LYS A 92 -12.14 -6.13 -30.52
N LEU A 93 -11.32 -7.08 -30.06
CA LEU A 93 -10.85 -8.20 -30.90
C LEU A 93 -12.02 -8.97 -31.49
N GLN A 94 -13.02 -9.30 -30.68
CA GLN A 94 -14.21 -9.98 -31.14
C GLN A 94 -14.95 -9.14 -32.19
N GLN A 95 -15.19 -7.86 -31.94
CA GLN A 95 -15.86 -6.99 -32.87
C GLN A 95 -15.15 -6.91 -34.22
N ILE A 96 -13.83 -6.70 -34.21
CA ILE A 96 -13.06 -6.55 -35.45
C ILE A 96 -12.93 -7.87 -36.22
N SER A 97 -12.82 -9.01 -35.52
CA SER A 97 -12.78 -10.32 -36.18
C SER A 97 -14.08 -10.66 -36.91
N TYR A 98 -15.24 -10.25 -36.34
CA TYR A 98 -16.52 -10.36 -37.02
C TYR A 98 -16.62 -9.42 -38.22
N GLN A 99 -16.11 -8.18 -38.13
CA GLN A 99 -16.07 -7.24 -39.27
C GLN A 99 -15.20 -7.77 -40.41
N MET A 100 -14.10 -8.44 -40.07
CA MET A 100 -13.21 -9.09 -41.05
C MET A 100 -13.82 -10.37 -41.64
N GLN A 101 -14.88 -10.90 -41.04
CA GLN A 101 -15.48 -12.19 -41.40
C GLN A 101 -14.45 -13.34 -41.44
N HIS A 102 -13.44 -13.27 -40.55
CA HIS A 102 -12.33 -14.23 -40.54
C HIS A 102 -12.57 -15.33 -39.49
N PRO A 103 -12.97 -16.55 -39.87
CA PRO A 103 -13.41 -17.58 -38.92
C PRO A 103 -12.41 -17.86 -37.81
N ALA A 104 -11.13 -18.04 -38.16
CA ALA A 104 -10.11 -18.36 -37.15
C ALA A 104 -9.90 -17.22 -36.13
N LEU A 105 -9.97 -15.94 -36.56
CA LEU A 105 -9.81 -14.80 -35.67
C LEU A 105 -11.05 -14.61 -34.78
N ILE A 106 -12.23 -14.99 -35.27
CA ILE A 106 -13.46 -14.99 -34.45
C ILE A 106 -13.29 -15.99 -33.31
N GLU A 107 -12.82 -17.20 -33.60
CA GLU A 107 -12.62 -18.23 -32.57
C GLU A 107 -11.49 -17.85 -31.61
N ASP A 108 -10.36 -17.31 -32.10
CA ASP A 108 -9.28 -16.76 -31.26
C ASP A 108 -9.80 -15.69 -30.30
N SER A 109 -10.64 -14.77 -30.78
CA SER A 109 -11.21 -13.69 -29.95
C SER A 109 -12.11 -14.23 -28.83
N LYS A 110 -12.85 -15.31 -29.07
CA LYS A 110 -13.66 -15.99 -28.04
C LYS A 110 -12.77 -16.64 -26.98
N VAL A 111 -11.67 -17.28 -27.38
CA VAL A 111 -10.70 -17.87 -26.45
C VAL A 111 -10.08 -16.76 -25.57
N LYS A 112 -9.65 -15.65 -26.17
CA LYS A 112 -9.09 -14.51 -25.43
C LYS A 112 -10.08 -13.86 -24.47
N LEU A 113 -11.35 -13.70 -24.88
CA LEU A 113 -12.41 -13.22 -24.01
C LEU A 113 -12.64 -14.18 -22.84
N SER A 114 -12.66 -15.47 -23.11
CA SER A 114 -12.86 -16.50 -22.08
C SER A 114 -11.72 -16.51 -21.07
N PHE A 115 -10.46 -16.28 -21.51
CA PHE A 115 -9.32 -16.18 -20.60
C PHE A 115 -9.54 -15.06 -19.56
N ILE A 116 -10.01 -13.89 -20.00
CA ILE A 116 -10.29 -12.78 -19.08
C ILE A 116 -11.47 -13.08 -18.17
N LEU A 117 -12.52 -13.74 -18.69
CA LEU A 117 -13.66 -14.15 -17.87
C LEU A 117 -13.25 -15.15 -16.78
N VAL A 118 -12.38 -16.14 -17.08
CA VAL A 118 -11.81 -17.05 -16.08
C VAL A 118 -11.01 -16.27 -15.06
N SER A 119 -10.11 -15.39 -15.51
CA SER A 119 -9.27 -14.58 -14.63
C SER A 119 -10.09 -13.64 -13.72
N GLY A 120 -11.28 -13.23 -14.17
CA GLY A 120 -12.25 -12.46 -13.38
C GLY A 120 -13.15 -13.28 -12.45
N GLY A 121 -13.09 -14.62 -12.52
CA GLY A 121 -13.95 -15.53 -11.75
C GLY A 121 -15.37 -15.66 -12.33
N LEU A 122 -15.59 -15.21 -13.57
CA LEU A 122 -16.88 -15.30 -14.27
C LEU A 122 -17.01 -16.67 -14.97
N PHE A 123 -16.91 -17.75 -14.19
CA PHE A 123 -16.82 -19.12 -14.69
C PHE A 123 -17.98 -19.52 -15.61
N LYS A 124 -19.22 -19.14 -15.28
CA LYS A 124 -20.38 -19.44 -16.14
C LYS A 124 -20.24 -18.81 -17.52
N ASN A 125 -19.90 -17.51 -17.55
CA ASN A 125 -19.74 -16.78 -18.81
C ASN A 125 -18.55 -17.30 -19.63
N ALA A 126 -17.45 -17.65 -18.94
CA ALA A 126 -16.28 -18.26 -19.57
C ALA A 126 -16.64 -19.60 -20.21
N PHE A 127 -17.35 -20.45 -19.49
CA PHE A 127 -17.80 -21.75 -19.97
C PHE A 127 -18.68 -21.64 -21.23
N ASP A 128 -19.71 -20.78 -21.18
CA ASP A 128 -20.61 -20.56 -22.30
C ASP A 128 -19.85 -20.06 -23.54
N THR A 129 -18.92 -19.12 -23.33
CA THR A 129 -18.09 -18.58 -24.43
C THR A 129 -17.17 -19.65 -25.00
N LEU A 130 -16.49 -20.44 -24.15
CA LEU A 130 -15.63 -21.54 -24.60
C LEU A 130 -16.41 -22.60 -25.37
N HIS A 131 -17.61 -22.98 -24.92
CA HIS A 131 -18.46 -23.96 -25.62
C HIS A 131 -18.99 -23.44 -26.97
N SER A 132 -18.98 -22.11 -27.18
CA SER A 132 -19.32 -21.50 -28.48
C SER A 132 -18.16 -21.50 -29.49
N VAL A 133 -16.95 -21.95 -29.08
CA VAL A 133 -15.77 -21.99 -29.95
C VAL A 133 -15.86 -23.20 -30.89
N SER A 134 -15.70 -22.95 -32.19
CA SER A 134 -15.59 -23.99 -33.21
C SER A 134 -14.11 -24.21 -33.53
N LEU A 135 -13.64 -25.43 -33.33
CA LEU A 135 -12.25 -25.83 -33.62
C LEU A 135 -12.04 -26.30 -35.06
N SER A 136 -13.09 -26.33 -35.88
CA SER A 136 -12.99 -26.73 -37.27
C SER A 136 -12.27 -25.68 -38.11
N GLY A 137 -11.19 -26.06 -38.79
CA GLY A 137 -10.46 -25.18 -39.69
C GLY A 137 -9.65 -24.07 -39.03
N VAL A 138 -9.51 -24.08 -37.68
CA VAL A 138 -8.65 -23.10 -37.01
C VAL A 138 -7.19 -23.58 -36.90
N PRO A 139 -6.20 -22.67 -36.86
CA PRO A 139 -4.79 -23.01 -36.63
C PRO A 139 -4.56 -23.77 -35.32
N ASP A 140 -3.51 -24.59 -35.30
CA ASP A 140 -3.16 -25.41 -34.15
C ASP A 140 -2.81 -24.56 -32.92
N SER A 141 -2.27 -23.35 -33.09
CA SER A 141 -2.05 -22.42 -31.98
C SER A 141 -3.35 -22.03 -31.23
N ILE A 142 -4.44 -21.83 -31.97
CA ILE A 142 -5.75 -21.52 -31.36
C ILE A 142 -6.32 -22.73 -30.66
N LYS A 143 -6.13 -23.95 -31.24
CA LYS A 143 -6.53 -25.21 -30.57
C LYS A 143 -5.75 -25.40 -29.27
N ALA A 144 -4.44 -25.16 -29.30
CA ALA A 144 -3.59 -25.23 -28.12
C ALA A 144 -4.08 -24.29 -27.03
N ASP A 145 -4.32 -23.00 -27.36
CA ASP A 145 -4.82 -22.00 -26.43
C ASP A 145 -6.22 -22.35 -25.88
N TYR A 146 -7.10 -22.84 -26.73
CA TYR A 146 -8.43 -23.29 -26.32
C TYR A 146 -8.35 -24.43 -25.31
N TYR A 147 -7.61 -25.51 -25.66
CA TYR A 147 -7.55 -26.68 -24.79
C TYR A 147 -6.81 -26.39 -23.48
N SER A 148 -5.72 -25.64 -23.52
CA SER A 148 -5.01 -25.23 -22.30
C SER A 148 -5.88 -24.35 -21.39
N LEU A 149 -6.68 -23.44 -21.99
CA LEU A 149 -7.62 -22.61 -21.24
C LEU A 149 -8.77 -23.42 -20.64
N MET A 150 -9.29 -24.43 -21.36
CA MET A 150 -10.26 -25.36 -20.80
C MET A 150 -9.69 -26.14 -19.63
N GLY A 151 -8.44 -26.61 -19.74
CA GLY A 151 -7.73 -27.24 -18.63
C GLY A 151 -7.59 -26.32 -17.42
N ARG A 152 -7.12 -25.09 -17.65
CA ARG A 152 -7.04 -24.05 -16.64
C ARG A 152 -8.41 -23.75 -16.02
N TYR A 153 -9.46 -23.63 -16.83
CA TYR A 153 -10.83 -23.40 -16.36
C TYR A 153 -11.24 -24.41 -15.27
N TYR A 154 -11.00 -25.69 -15.51
CA TYR A 154 -11.36 -26.72 -14.53
C TYR A 154 -10.47 -26.71 -13.30
N TYR A 155 -9.18 -26.38 -13.43
CA TYR A 155 -8.29 -26.24 -12.29
C TYR A 155 -8.69 -25.02 -11.44
N ASP A 156 -8.90 -23.86 -12.06
CA ASP A 156 -9.32 -22.63 -11.37
C ASP A 156 -10.70 -22.80 -10.71
N LEU A 157 -11.63 -23.52 -11.37
CA LEU A 157 -12.94 -23.85 -10.82
C LEU A 157 -12.85 -24.77 -9.60
N SER A 158 -11.94 -25.75 -9.64
CA SER A 158 -11.65 -26.62 -8.51
C SER A 158 -11.09 -25.83 -7.32
N ASP A 159 -10.12 -24.97 -7.57
CA ASP A 159 -9.49 -24.15 -6.55
C ASP A 159 -10.46 -23.10 -5.97
N TYR A 160 -11.36 -22.56 -6.80
CA TYR A 160 -12.40 -21.63 -6.38
C TYR A 160 -13.45 -22.28 -5.46
N ASN A 161 -13.96 -23.44 -5.87
CA ASN A 161 -14.97 -24.16 -5.11
C ASN A 161 -14.39 -24.79 -3.85
N ASN A 162 -13.11 -25.21 -3.90
CA ASN A 162 -12.41 -25.92 -2.83
C ASN A 162 -13.25 -27.06 -2.21
N ASP A 163 -13.94 -27.81 -3.07
CA ASP A 163 -14.87 -28.88 -2.70
C ASP A 163 -14.25 -30.23 -2.94
N LYS A 164 -14.21 -31.07 -1.89
CA LYS A 164 -13.56 -32.38 -1.95
C LYS A 164 -14.28 -33.39 -2.86
N TYR A 165 -15.58 -33.24 -3.06
CA TYR A 165 -16.38 -34.14 -3.88
C TYR A 165 -16.17 -33.91 -5.37
N PHE A 166 -16.20 -32.63 -5.80
CA PHE A 166 -16.08 -32.27 -7.21
C PHE A 166 -14.64 -32.15 -7.70
N THR A 167 -13.68 -31.82 -6.83
CA THR A 167 -12.26 -31.62 -7.18
C THR A 167 -11.68 -32.76 -8.04
N PRO A 168 -11.87 -34.07 -7.72
CA PRO A 168 -11.32 -35.13 -8.56
C PRO A 168 -11.88 -35.14 -9.98
N ALA A 169 -13.18 -34.82 -10.14
CA ALA A 169 -13.82 -34.74 -11.46
C ALA A 169 -13.27 -33.56 -12.26
N TYR A 170 -13.09 -32.39 -11.63
CA TYR A 170 -12.49 -31.22 -12.27
C TYR A 170 -11.04 -31.47 -12.69
N TYR A 171 -10.23 -32.08 -11.83
CA TYR A 171 -8.85 -32.45 -12.21
C TYR A 171 -8.82 -33.42 -13.38
N LYS A 172 -9.70 -34.43 -13.40
CA LYS A 172 -9.80 -35.40 -14.52
C LYS A 172 -10.14 -34.69 -15.84
N LEU A 173 -11.12 -33.78 -15.81
CA LEU A 173 -11.49 -32.99 -16.99
C LEU A 173 -10.37 -32.03 -17.40
N GLY A 174 -9.78 -31.32 -16.44
CA GLY A 174 -8.64 -30.46 -16.71
C GLY A 174 -7.49 -31.19 -17.36
N ASN A 175 -7.12 -32.37 -16.84
CA ASN A 175 -6.07 -33.21 -17.41
C ASN A 175 -6.35 -33.64 -18.85
N LEU A 176 -7.60 -34.05 -19.16
CA LEU A 176 -8.01 -34.41 -20.52
C LEU A 176 -7.82 -33.23 -21.50
N TYR A 177 -8.21 -32.04 -21.09
CA TYR A 177 -8.05 -30.87 -21.92
C TYR A 177 -6.56 -30.46 -22.08
N ILE A 178 -5.76 -30.58 -21.01
CA ILE A 178 -4.31 -30.35 -21.12
C ILE A 178 -3.68 -31.40 -22.05
N ASP A 179 -4.04 -32.68 -21.97
CA ASP A 179 -3.56 -33.69 -22.93
C ASP A 179 -3.88 -33.31 -24.38
N SER A 180 -5.07 -32.78 -24.60
CA SER A 180 -5.45 -32.29 -25.93
C SER A 180 -4.60 -31.07 -26.35
N SER A 181 -4.28 -30.17 -25.43
CA SER A 181 -3.46 -29.00 -25.73
C SER A 181 -2.02 -29.36 -26.11
N LEU A 182 -1.45 -30.37 -25.44
CA LEU A 182 -0.09 -30.84 -25.68
C LEU A 182 0.10 -31.45 -27.08
N LEU A 183 -0.97 -31.85 -27.75
CA LEU A 183 -0.90 -32.30 -29.15
C LEU A 183 -0.63 -31.17 -30.14
N TYR A 184 -0.89 -29.92 -29.75
CA TYR A 184 -0.82 -28.77 -30.60
C TYR A 184 0.33 -27.79 -30.21
N TYR A 185 0.84 -27.87 -28.98
CA TYR A 185 2.05 -27.11 -28.60
C TYR A 185 3.29 -27.77 -29.18
N GLN A 186 4.25 -26.95 -29.59
CA GLN A 186 5.56 -27.46 -30.00
C GLN A 186 6.28 -28.11 -28.81
N PRO A 187 6.78 -29.33 -28.94
CA PRO A 187 7.59 -29.95 -27.90
C PRO A 187 8.75 -29.03 -27.50
N SER A 188 9.03 -28.96 -26.21
CA SER A 188 10.04 -28.06 -25.60
C SER A 188 9.74 -26.56 -25.67
N SER A 189 8.53 -26.15 -26.12
CA SER A 189 8.07 -24.78 -25.84
C SER A 189 7.85 -24.57 -24.35
N PHE A 190 7.81 -23.30 -23.91
CA PHE A 190 7.50 -22.98 -22.51
C PHE A 190 6.12 -23.52 -22.13
N GLU A 191 5.13 -23.30 -22.98
CA GLU A 191 3.74 -23.70 -22.76
C GLU A 191 3.61 -25.22 -22.67
N TYR A 192 4.27 -25.96 -23.56
CA TYR A 192 4.27 -27.42 -23.54
C TYR A 192 4.76 -27.97 -22.20
N ASP A 193 5.97 -27.54 -21.79
CA ASP A 193 6.57 -28.06 -20.57
C ASP A 193 5.83 -27.58 -19.31
N TYR A 194 5.34 -26.35 -19.32
CA TYR A 194 4.59 -25.78 -18.20
C TYR A 194 3.26 -26.52 -17.98
N TYR A 195 2.46 -26.69 -19.04
CA TYR A 195 1.17 -27.39 -18.92
C TYR A 195 1.32 -28.89 -18.66
N LYS A 196 2.35 -29.52 -19.22
CA LYS A 196 2.69 -30.91 -18.88
C LYS A 196 3.03 -31.05 -17.39
N GLY A 197 3.87 -30.14 -16.87
CA GLY A 197 4.19 -30.11 -15.44
C GLY A 197 2.96 -29.88 -14.56
N LEU A 198 2.05 -28.97 -14.93
CA LEU A 198 0.79 -28.76 -14.21
C LEU A 198 -0.08 -30.01 -14.17
N LYS A 199 -0.21 -30.73 -15.29
CA LYS A 199 -0.94 -31.98 -15.34
C LYS A 199 -0.29 -33.05 -14.44
N ASP A 200 1.04 -33.22 -14.53
CA ASP A 200 1.78 -34.17 -13.71
C ASP A 200 1.62 -33.87 -12.21
N LEU A 201 1.56 -32.59 -11.83
CA LEU A 201 1.22 -32.17 -10.48
C LEU A 201 -0.16 -32.64 -10.03
N LYS A 202 -1.18 -32.44 -10.86
CA LYS A 202 -2.58 -32.84 -10.54
C LYS A 202 -2.78 -34.35 -10.55
N THR A 203 -1.85 -35.14 -11.12
CA THR A 203 -1.84 -36.61 -11.07
C THR A 203 -0.99 -37.19 -9.94
N GLY A 204 -0.35 -36.36 -9.11
CA GLY A 204 0.37 -36.80 -7.91
C GLY A 204 1.90 -36.93 -8.08
N GLY A 205 2.46 -36.55 -9.20
CA GLY A 205 3.90 -36.65 -9.50
C GLY A 205 4.79 -35.56 -8.90
N ARG A 206 4.57 -35.12 -7.64
CA ARG A 206 5.19 -33.92 -7.06
C ARG A 206 6.72 -33.82 -7.24
N ASN A 207 7.46 -34.86 -6.87
CA ASN A 207 8.93 -34.82 -6.98
C ASN A 207 9.42 -34.69 -8.42
N LYS A 208 8.78 -35.39 -9.35
CA LYS A 208 9.07 -35.29 -10.79
C LYS A 208 8.76 -33.88 -11.29
N THR A 209 7.61 -33.36 -10.94
CA THR A 209 7.14 -32.03 -11.33
C THR A 209 8.05 -30.92 -10.82
N VAL A 210 8.58 -31.02 -9.59
CA VAL A 210 9.60 -30.07 -9.08
C VAL A 210 10.81 -30.02 -10.02
N LEU A 211 11.34 -31.19 -10.43
CA LEU A 211 12.49 -31.25 -11.33
C LEU A 211 12.17 -30.65 -12.71
N GLU A 212 10.99 -30.91 -13.22
CA GLU A 212 10.53 -30.37 -14.51
C GLU A 212 10.47 -28.84 -14.47
N PHE A 213 9.85 -28.26 -13.45
CA PHE A 213 9.77 -26.80 -13.28
C PHE A 213 11.13 -26.14 -13.00
N LEU A 214 12.00 -26.78 -12.22
CA LEU A 214 13.36 -26.29 -12.05
C LEU A 214 14.15 -26.29 -13.36
N ASN A 215 13.90 -27.25 -14.25
CA ASN A 215 14.51 -27.29 -15.57
C ASN A 215 13.95 -26.19 -16.50
N ILE A 216 12.67 -25.85 -16.39
CA ILE A 216 12.11 -24.69 -17.10
C ILE A 216 12.84 -23.43 -16.65
N LEU A 217 13.03 -23.21 -15.32
CA LEU A 217 13.70 -22.02 -14.77
C LEU A 217 15.17 -21.84 -15.22
N LYS A 218 15.83 -22.91 -15.67
CA LYS A 218 17.20 -22.84 -16.21
C LYS A 218 17.27 -22.27 -17.63
N ARG A 219 16.16 -22.08 -18.32
CA ARG A 219 16.12 -21.54 -19.69
C ARG A 219 16.56 -20.06 -19.69
N PRO A 220 17.46 -19.67 -20.61
CA PRO A 220 18.05 -18.32 -20.58
C PRO A 220 17.07 -17.19 -20.97
N ASN A 221 16.01 -17.49 -21.71
CA ASN A 221 15.15 -16.49 -22.36
C ASN A 221 13.73 -16.43 -21.76
N LEU A 222 13.55 -16.80 -20.51
CA LEU A 222 12.26 -16.65 -19.86
C LEU A 222 11.98 -15.19 -19.54
N SER A 223 10.77 -14.74 -19.86
CA SER A 223 10.28 -13.45 -19.37
C SER A 223 10.11 -13.48 -17.84
N PHE A 224 10.08 -12.30 -17.21
CA PHE A 224 9.78 -12.20 -15.78
C PHE A 224 8.43 -12.87 -15.45
N HIS A 225 7.41 -12.65 -16.27
CA HIS A 225 6.10 -13.26 -16.08
C HIS A 225 6.15 -14.79 -16.17
N GLN A 226 6.86 -15.36 -17.15
CA GLN A 226 7.02 -16.83 -17.26
C GLN A 226 7.73 -17.42 -16.04
N ARG A 227 8.77 -16.75 -15.53
CA ARG A 227 9.45 -17.17 -14.30
C ARG A 227 8.53 -17.11 -13.10
N ALA A 228 7.80 -16.02 -12.93
CA ALA A 228 6.86 -15.86 -11.83
C ALA A 228 5.76 -16.96 -11.83
N LEU A 229 5.26 -17.33 -13.00
CA LEU A 229 4.30 -18.45 -13.14
C LEU A 229 4.88 -19.77 -12.61
N VAL A 230 6.12 -20.10 -13.03
CA VAL A 230 6.79 -21.34 -12.62
C VAL A 230 7.11 -21.33 -11.13
N GLU A 231 7.67 -20.21 -10.64
CA GLU A 231 8.05 -20.04 -9.25
C GLU A 231 6.83 -20.09 -8.32
N SER A 232 5.72 -19.46 -8.73
CA SER A 232 4.45 -19.51 -7.99
C SER A 232 3.88 -20.92 -7.92
N THR A 233 3.98 -21.68 -9.01
CA THR A 233 3.55 -23.09 -9.06
C THR A 233 4.44 -23.97 -8.17
N LEU A 234 5.76 -23.81 -8.26
CA LEU A 234 6.73 -24.51 -7.38
C LEU A 234 6.45 -24.22 -5.91
N SER A 235 6.13 -22.97 -5.58
CA SER A 235 5.78 -22.60 -4.19
C SER A 235 4.58 -23.41 -3.68
N GLY A 236 3.56 -23.57 -4.51
CA GLY A 236 2.40 -24.41 -4.20
C GLY A 236 2.78 -25.87 -3.96
N ILE A 237 3.68 -26.43 -4.76
CA ILE A 237 4.18 -27.81 -4.60
C ILE A 237 4.97 -27.94 -3.30
N TYR A 238 5.90 -27.02 -3.01
CA TYR A 238 6.66 -27.03 -1.77
C TYR A 238 5.78 -26.90 -0.53
N ARG A 239 4.68 -26.14 -0.61
CA ARG A 239 3.67 -26.09 0.45
C ARG A 239 3.05 -27.45 0.70
N GLU A 240 2.62 -28.16 -0.34
CA GLU A 240 2.05 -29.51 -0.21
C GLU A 240 3.06 -30.54 0.30
N MET A 241 4.35 -30.28 0.08
CA MET A 241 5.46 -31.12 0.60
C MET A 241 5.91 -30.70 2.01
N ASN A 242 5.33 -29.65 2.60
CA ASN A 242 5.72 -29.04 3.87
C ASN A 242 7.18 -28.51 3.88
N GLU A 243 7.71 -28.14 2.72
CA GLU A 243 9.04 -27.54 2.58
C GLU A 243 8.96 -25.99 2.67
N THR A 244 8.66 -25.50 3.87
CA THR A 244 8.27 -24.11 4.13
C THR A 244 9.34 -23.08 3.73
N ASP A 245 10.61 -23.42 3.78
CA ASP A 245 11.69 -22.49 3.41
C ASP A 245 11.75 -22.34 1.88
N LYS A 246 11.71 -23.43 1.13
CA LYS A 246 11.65 -23.40 -0.33
C LYS A 246 10.36 -22.75 -0.84
N GLU A 247 9.22 -23.03 -0.19
CA GLU A 247 7.97 -22.33 -0.44
C GLU A 247 8.14 -20.82 -0.32
N THR A 248 8.77 -20.37 0.78
CA THR A 248 8.96 -18.93 1.02
C THR A 248 9.90 -18.32 -0.01
N GLU A 249 11.04 -18.96 -0.28
CA GLU A 249 12.02 -18.48 -1.27
C GLU A 249 11.41 -18.37 -2.66
N THR A 250 10.69 -19.38 -3.12
CA THR A 250 10.08 -19.38 -4.44
C THR A 250 8.94 -18.38 -4.55
N PHE A 251 8.11 -18.17 -3.51
CA PHE A 251 7.14 -17.08 -3.51
C PHE A 251 7.79 -15.68 -3.50
N LEU A 252 8.94 -15.51 -2.83
CA LEU A 252 9.68 -14.24 -2.87
C LEU A 252 10.17 -13.94 -4.28
N LEU A 253 10.69 -14.95 -4.99
CA LEU A 253 11.12 -14.82 -6.38
C LEU A 253 9.94 -14.50 -7.29
N ALA A 254 8.86 -15.28 -7.19
CA ALA A 254 7.64 -15.05 -7.95
C ALA A 254 7.09 -13.63 -7.75
N ALA A 255 7.00 -13.14 -6.52
CA ALA A 255 6.53 -11.79 -6.23
C ALA A 255 7.44 -10.71 -6.82
N ILE A 256 8.76 -10.91 -6.79
CA ILE A 256 9.72 -9.98 -7.40
C ILE A 256 9.54 -9.94 -8.92
N ASP A 257 9.37 -11.10 -9.56
CA ASP A 257 9.27 -11.18 -11.01
C ASP A 257 7.88 -10.75 -11.52
N ASP A 258 6.80 -10.98 -10.74
CA ASP A 258 5.49 -10.40 -11.00
C ASP A 258 5.54 -8.87 -11.00
N ILE A 259 6.15 -8.26 -9.99
CA ILE A 259 6.26 -6.80 -9.90
C ILE A 259 7.08 -6.23 -11.07
N LYS A 260 8.19 -6.87 -11.44
CA LYS A 260 9.04 -6.44 -12.54
C LYS A 260 8.39 -6.56 -13.92
N SER A 261 7.48 -7.50 -14.09
CA SER A 261 6.67 -7.62 -15.30
C SER A 261 5.39 -6.77 -15.26
N SER A 262 5.20 -5.96 -14.21
CA SER A 262 3.94 -5.25 -13.93
C SER A 262 2.71 -6.15 -13.93
N THR A 263 2.90 -7.44 -13.59
CA THR A 263 1.80 -8.39 -13.43
C THR A 263 1.09 -8.10 -12.12
N LYS A 264 -0.22 -7.81 -12.18
CA LYS A 264 -1.06 -7.54 -11.01
C LYS A 264 -1.71 -8.83 -10.49
N GLU A 265 -1.01 -9.93 -10.61
CA GLU A 265 -1.37 -11.19 -9.97
C GLU A 265 -0.97 -11.16 -8.49
N THR A 266 -1.92 -11.46 -7.61
CA THR A 266 -1.74 -11.26 -6.17
C THR A 266 -1.31 -12.52 -5.44
N THR A 267 -1.19 -13.64 -6.15
CA THR A 267 -1.00 -14.96 -5.54
C THR A 267 0.25 -15.03 -4.67
N ALA A 268 1.40 -14.64 -5.20
CA ALA A 268 2.67 -14.72 -4.48
C ALA A 268 2.69 -13.81 -3.25
N THR A 269 2.31 -12.53 -3.40
CA THR A 269 2.27 -11.57 -2.29
C THR A 269 1.25 -11.94 -1.23
N LEU A 270 0.09 -12.48 -1.64
CA LEU A 270 -0.96 -12.94 -0.73
C LEU A 270 -0.48 -14.12 0.13
N TYR A 271 0.13 -15.13 -0.48
CA TYR A 271 0.65 -16.27 0.28
C TYR A 271 1.85 -15.90 1.15
N LEU A 272 2.73 -15.02 0.70
CA LEU A 272 3.80 -14.47 1.55
C LEU A 272 3.24 -13.76 2.78
N SER A 273 2.13 -13.03 2.62
CA SER A 273 1.47 -12.39 3.76
C SER A 273 1.02 -13.40 4.81
N GLN A 274 0.46 -14.54 4.38
CA GLN A 274 0.04 -15.62 5.26
C GLN A 274 1.21 -16.31 5.95
N ILE A 275 2.27 -16.60 5.20
CA ILE A 275 3.50 -17.22 5.72
C ILE A 275 4.13 -16.33 6.80
N TYR A 276 4.31 -15.03 6.51
CA TYR A 276 4.88 -14.10 7.47
C TYR A 276 3.96 -13.88 8.67
N PHE A 277 2.65 -13.87 8.46
CA PHE A 277 1.68 -13.80 9.55
C PHE A 277 1.79 -15.01 10.48
N ALA A 278 1.83 -16.23 9.93
CA ALA A 278 1.98 -17.47 10.68
C ALA A 278 3.31 -17.51 11.46
N ARG A 279 4.37 -16.89 10.93
CA ARG A 279 5.68 -16.73 11.59
C ARG A 279 5.73 -15.58 12.61
N GLY A 280 4.64 -14.84 12.81
CA GLY A 280 4.57 -13.69 13.73
C GLY A 280 5.25 -12.43 13.21
N ASN A 281 5.75 -12.41 11.97
CA ASN A 281 6.34 -11.22 11.36
C ASN A 281 5.24 -10.32 10.75
N LEU A 282 4.55 -9.60 11.63
CA LEU A 282 3.41 -8.75 11.25
C LEU A 282 3.80 -7.65 10.26
N LYS A 283 5.03 -7.11 10.35
CA LYS A 283 5.49 -6.05 9.44
C LYS A 283 5.65 -6.58 8.00
N ALA A 284 6.25 -7.74 7.85
CA ALA A 284 6.40 -8.38 6.54
C ALA A 284 5.04 -8.84 5.99
N ALA A 285 4.18 -9.40 6.84
CA ALA A 285 2.83 -9.80 6.49
C ALA A 285 2.02 -8.60 5.96
N PHE A 286 2.06 -7.48 6.67
CA PHE A 286 1.36 -6.26 6.28
C PHE A 286 1.88 -5.70 4.95
N LEU A 287 3.20 -5.61 4.76
CA LEU A 287 3.79 -5.16 3.50
C LEU A 287 3.30 -6.00 2.30
N CYS A 288 3.27 -7.32 2.47
CA CYS A 288 2.86 -8.23 1.40
C CYS A 288 1.35 -8.14 1.13
N VAL A 289 0.50 -8.06 2.16
CA VAL A 289 -0.95 -7.94 1.96
C VAL A 289 -1.34 -6.58 1.41
N GLU A 290 -0.68 -5.51 1.83
CA GLU A 290 -0.90 -4.17 1.29
C GLU A 290 -0.59 -4.14 -0.21
N LYS A 291 0.53 -4.71 -0.64
CA LYS A 291 0.85 -4.85 -2.07
C LYS A 291 -0.19 -5.69 -2.80
N ALA A 292 -0.61 -6.82 -2.22
CA ALA A 292 -1.65 -7.66 -2.80
C ALA A 292 -2.98 -6.90 -2.97
N ILE A 293 -3.38 -6.06 -2.01
CA ILE A 293 -4.58 -5.23 -2.11
C ILE A 293 -4.45 -4.20 -3.22
N GLN A 294 -3.33 -3.47 -3.23
CA GLN A 294 -3.08 -2.44 -4.25
C GLN A 294 -3.17 -3.05 -5.66
N ASP A 295 -2.52 -4.20 -5.86
CA ASP A 295 -2.55 -4.89 -7.15
C ASP A 295 -3.94 -5.46 -7.47
N ALA A 296 -4.65 -6.06 -6.52
CA ALA A 296 -6.01 -6.57 -6.72
C ALA A 296 -7.01 -5.46 -7.08
N VAL A 297 -6.91 -4.31 -6.41
CA VAL A 297 -7.76 -3.13 -6.68
C VAL A 297 -7.43 -2.54 -8.05
N TYR A 298 -6.14 -2.43 -8.38
CA TYR A 298 -5.70 -1.90 -9.67
C TYR A 298 -6.08 -2.83 -10.83
N TYR A 299 -5.93 -4.14 -10.64
CA TYR A 299 -6.34 -5.13 -11.63
C TYR A 299 -7.84 -5.10 -11.88
N GLY A 300 -8.65 -4.98 -10.84
CA GLY A 300 -10.09 -4.78 -10.93
C GLY A 300 -10.93 -6.06 -10.87
N ALA A 301 -10.33 -7.27 -10.93
CA ALA A 301 -11.08 -8.53 -10.85
C ALA A 301 -11.66 -8.77 -9.44
N ARG A 302 -12.98 -8.86 -9.34
CA ARG A 302 -13.70 -9.02 -8.06
C ARG A 302 -13.25 -10.24 -7.26
N GLN A 303 -12.99 -11.37 -7.95
CA GLN A 303 -12.54 -12.60 -7.29
C GLN A 303 -11.24 -12.37 -6.51
N ARG A 304 -10.26 -11.67 -7.10
CA ARG A 304 -8.99 -11.35 -6.44
C ARG A 304 -9.18 -10.43 -5.25
N GLN A 305 -10.02 -9.41 -5.40
CA GLN A 305 -10.36 -8.49 -4.32
C GLN A 305 -10.99 -9.25 -3.14
N VAL A 306 -11.92 -10.18 -3.40
CA VAL A 306 -12.53 -11.02 -2.37
C VAL A 306 -11.51 -11.93 -1.69
N GLN A 307 -10.58 -12.53 -2.44
CA GLN A 307 -9.53 -13.38 -1.86
C GLN A 307 -8.64 -12.61 -0.89
N VAL A 308 -8.21 -11.41 -1.30
CA VAL A 308 -7.33 -10.56 -0.47
C VAL A 308 -8.09 -9.99 0.72
N SER A 309 -9.35 -9.56 0.53
CA SER A 309 -10.18 -8.98 1.60
C SER A 309 -10.50 -9.95 2.74
N ARG A 310 -10.42 -11.26 2.51
CA ARG A 310 -10.60 -12.27 3.58
C ARG A 310 -9.43 -12.29 4.58
N ILE A 311 -8.25 -11.93 4.17
CA ILE A 311 -7.02 -12.05 4.98
C ILE A 311 -6.68 -10.72 5.64
N LEU A 312 -6.98 -9.60 4.98
CA LEU A 312 -6.70 -8.27 5.50
C LEU A 312 -7.22 -8.05 6.92
N PRO A 313 -8.50 -8.32 7.25
CA PRO A 313 -9.00 -8.06 8.60
C PRO A 313 -8.26 -8.87 9.67
N ILE A 314 -7.80 -10.07 9.33
CA ILE A 314 -7.04 -10.93 10.25
C ILE A 314 -5.69 -10.30 10.60
N ILE A 315 -4.99 -9.79 9.59
CA ILE A 315 -3.69 -9.13 9.77
C ILE A 315 -3.86 -7.77 10.49
N GLU A 316 -4.88 -7.00 10.11
CA GLU A 316 -5.19 -5.72 10.75
C GLU A 316 -5.54 -5.89 12.23
N VAL A 317 -6.42 -6.84 12.57
CA VAL A 317 -6.77 -7.15 13.95
C VAL A 317 -5.53 -7.57 14.75
N ALA A 318 -4.66 -8.40 14.19
CA ALA A 318 -3.43 -8.80 14.86
C ALA A 318 -2.48 -7.61 15.08
N GLN A 319 -2.40 -6.71 14.10
CA GLN A 319 -1.59 -5.50 14.21
C GLN A 319 -2.16 -4.54 15.26
N VAL A 320 -3.48 -4.33 15.25
CA VAL A 320 -4.18 -3.53 16.27
C VAL A 320 -3.96 -4.14 17.64
N ASN A 321 -4.13 -5.45 17.79
CA ASN A 321 -3.89 -6.14 19.05
C ASN A 321 -2.44 -6.02 19.53
N ALA A 322 -1.46 -6.08 18.62
CA ALA A 322 -0.05 -5.88 18.95
C ALA A 322 0.23 -4.44 19.42
N VAL A 323 -0.36 -3.45 18.76
CA VAL A 323 -0.28 -2.04 19.18
C VAL A 323 -0.99 -1.81 20.50
N GLU A 324 -2.18 -2.42 20.68
CA GLU A 324 -2.90 -2.35 21.95
C GLU A 324 -2.12 -3.02 23.09
N ALA A 325 -1.47 -4.14 22.84
CA ALA A 325 -0.59 -4.78 23.81
C ALA A 325 0.57 -3.86 24.22
N GLN A 326 1.21 -3.20 23.25
CA GLN A 326 2.25 -2.20 23.53
C GLN A 326 1.69 -0.99 24.30
N LYS A 327 0.50 -0.53 23.94
CA LYS A 327 -0.18 0.58 24.60
C LYS A 327 -0.56 0.22 26.06
N LYS A 328 -1.04 -1.00 26.29
CA LYS A 328 -1.31 -1.53 27.63
C LYS A 328 -0.03 -1.59 28.49
N LEU A 329 1.08 -1.99 27.88
CA LEU A 329 2.39 -2.04 28.54
C LEU A 329 2.90 -0.65 28.90
N LEU A 330 2.75 0.34 28.02
CA LEU A 330 3.06 1.75 28.30
C LEU A 330 2.16 2.33 29.40
N ILE A 331 0.86 1.99 29.37
CA ILE A 331 -0.07 2.38 30.43
C ILE A 331 0.33 1.73 31.76
N LEU A 332 0.77 0.47 31.76
CA LEU A 332 1.28 -0.19 32.95
C LEU A 332 2.53 0.52 33.49
N TYR A 333 3.49 0.85 32.66
CA TYR A 333 4.69 1.60 33.09
C TYR A 333 4.34 3.00 33.58
N SER A 334 3.46 3.72 32.88
CA SER A 334 3.02 5.04 33.33
C SER A 334 2.24 4.96 34.64
N SER A 335 1.42 3.90 34.82
CA SER A 335 0.71 3.65 36.08
C SER A 335 1.66 3.34 37.23
N ILE A 336 2.71 2.56 36.98
CA ILE A 336 3.75 2.28 37.99
C ILE A 336 4.52 3.56 38.34
N ALA A 337 4.89 4.36 37.34
CA ALA A 337 5.55 5.65 37.56
C ALA A 337 4.67 6.63 38.34
N THR A 338 3.38 6.65 38.00
CA THR A 338 2.38 7.50 38.71
C THR A 338 2.18 7.01 40.15
N LEU A 339 2.15 5.69 40.35
CA LEU A 339 2.06 5.11 41.69
C LEU A 339 3.30 5.41 42.55
N LEU A 340 4.48 5.38 41.97
CA LEU A 340 5.72 5.77 42.66
C LEU A 340 5.72 7.25 43.01
N LEU A 341 5.23 8.11 42.10
CA LEU A 341 5.09 9.54 42.34
C LEU A 341 4.07 9.84 43.48
N LEU A 342 2.93 9.12 43.42
CA LEU A 342 1.91 9.20 44.50
C LEU A 342 2.48 8.69 45.85
N GLY A 343 3.29 7.64 45.83
CA GLY A 343 4.00 7.14 47.00
C GLY A 343 4.95 8.18 47.62
N LEU A 344 5.69 8.90 46.76
CA LEU A 344 6.56 9.98 47.19
C LEU A 344 5.78 11.18 47.76
N ILE A 345 4.65 11.52 47.14
CA ILE A 345 3.74 12.57 47.65
C ILE A 345 3.14 12.17 49.00
N VAL A 346 2.72 10.92 49.16
CA VAL A 346 2.22 10.40 50.43
C VAL A 346 3.30 10.41 51.51
N LEU A 347 4.50 9.97 51.20
CA LEU A 347 5.66 10.07 52.10
C LEU A 347 5.96 11.53 52.49
N PHE A 348 5.90 12.44 51.53
CA PHE A 348 6.09 13.87 51.82
C PHE A 348 5.01 14.44 52.73
N ILE A 349 3.74 14.04 52.53
CA ILE A 349 2.61 14.44 53.35
C ILE A 349 2.70 13.85 54.79
N ILE A 350 3.12 12.57 54.87
CA ILE A 350 3.35 11.92 56.17
C ILE A 350 4.47 12.61 56.98
N ILE A 351 5.56 12.94 56.28
CA ILE A 351 6.71 13.65 56.88
C ILE A 351 6.32 15.05 57.38
N ASN A 352 5.42 15.71 56.67
CA ASN A 352 5.00 17.09 57.00
C ASN A 352 3.81 17.16 57.95
N LYS A 353 3.36 16.07 58.58
CA LYS A 353 2.25 16.02 59.57
C LYS A 353 0.96 16.76 59.14
N GLN A 354 0.57 16.72 57.88
CA GLN A 354 -0.63 17.39 57.39
C GLN A 354 -1.80 16.42 57.15
N ASN A 355 -2.32 15.78 58.21
CA ASN A 355 -3.41 14.80 58.11
C ASN A 355 -4.75 15.35 57.62
N LYS A 356 -4.96 16.67 57.65
CA LYS A 356 -6.25 17.26 57.22
C LYS A 356 -6.47 17.28 55.69
N LYS A 357 -5.42 17.25 54.89
CA LYS A 357 -5.54 17.28 53.41
C LYS A 357 -5.77 15.90 52.79
N LEU A 358 -5.47 14.83 53.52
CA LEU A 358 -5.59 13.47 53.03
C LEU A 358 -7.07 13.07 52.74
N LYS A 359 -8.03 13.48 53.62
CA LYS A 359 -9.44 13.20 53.40
C LYS A 359 -10.01 13.87 52.16
N ILE A 360 -9.57 15.10 51.87
CA ILE A 360 -10.02 15.84 50.67
C ILE A 360 -9.42 15.23 49.40
N ALA A 361 -8.14 14.82 49.46
CA ALA A 361 -7.49 14.18 48.30
C ALA A 361 -8.11 12.79 47.98
N GLN A 362 -8.51 12.03 49.00
CA GLN A 362 -9.20 10.76 48.79
C GLN A 362 -10.57 10.93 48.11
N GLN A 363 -11.32 11.97 48.48
CA GLN A 363 -12.60 12.26 47.82
C GLN A 363 -12.43 12.63 46.36
N VAL A 364 -11.46 13.50 46.06
CA VAL A 364 -11.18 13.90 44.67
C VAL A 364 -10.72 12.72 43.77
N ILE A 365 -9.95 11.78 44.38
CA ILE A 365 -9.50 10.57 43.63
C ILE A 365 -10.70 9.64 43.33
N THR A 366 -11.66 9.53 44.26
CA THR A 366 -12.83 8.67 44.06
C THR A 366 -13.75 9.22 42.94
N GLU A 367 -13.95 10.54 42.93
CA GLU A 367 -14.73 11.21 41.86
C GLU A 367 -14.02 11.19 40.50
N ALA A 368 -12.68 11.30 40.50
CA ALA A 368 -11.90 11.20 39.26
C ALA A 368 -11.94 9.78 38.66
N ASN A 369 -11.86 8.76 39.53
CA ASN A 369 -11.94 7.36 39.08
C ASN A 369 -13.35 6.98 38.58
N GLN A 370 -14.41 7.55 39.16
CA GLN A 370 -15.77 7.37 38.64
C GLN A 370 -15.92 8.03 37.24
N LYS A 371 -15.34 9.21 37.07
CA LYS A 371 -15.35 9.92 35.79
C LYS A 371 -14.51 9.20 34.73
N GLU A 372 -13.39 8.59 35.15
CA GLU A 372 -12.54 7.80 34.28
C GLU A 372 -13.23 6.50 33.81
N GLN A 373 -13.99 5.84 34.70
CA GLN A 373 -14.82 4.69 34.33
C GLN A 373 -15.91 5.04 33.30
N GLU A 374 -16.56 6.20 33.48
CA GLU A 374 -17.54 6.68 32.48
C GLU A 374 -16.89 7.01 31.11
N ILE A 375 -15.68 7.58 31.13
CA ILE A 375 -14.95 7.89 29.88
C ILE A 375 -14.52 6.61 29.20
N ASN A 376 -14.03 5.61 29.93
CA ASN A 376 -13.61 4.33 29.39
C ASN A 376 -14.78 3.50 28.83
N GLN A 377 -15.97 3.57 29.46
CA GLN A 377 -17.20 2.96 28.93
C GLN A 377 -17.65 3.66 27.61
N LYS A 378 -17.60 4.99 27.56
CA LYS A 378 -17.94 5.75 26.35
C LYS A 378 -16.93 5.50 25.24
N LEU A 379 -15.65 5.33 25.59
CA LEU A 379 -14.58 5.02 24.64
C LEU A 379 -14.76 3.62 24.03
N SER A 380 -15.16 2.63 24.83
CA SER A 380 -15.44 1.26 24.37
C SER A 380 -16.61 1.21 23.37
N ILE A 381 -17.68 1.98 23.66
CA ILE A 381 -18.85 2.09 22.77
C ILE A 381 -18.50 2.86 21.48
N ALA A 382 -17.64 3.89 21.59
CA ALA A 382 -17.18 4.64 20.43
C ALA A 382 -16.26 3.80 19.51
N ASN A 383 -15.39 2.98 20.11
CA ASN A 383 -14.48 2.11 19.35
C ASN A 383 -15.20 0.99 18.58
N SER A 384 -16.32 0.44 19.12
CA SER A 384 -17.11 -0.55 18.40
C SER A 384 -17.83 0.06 17.18
N LYS A 385 -18.22 1.34 17.27
CA LYS A 385 -18.86 2.08 16.18
C LYS A 385 -17.85 2.63 15.15
N LEU A 386 -16.62 2.88 15.61
CA LEU A 386 -15.53 3.38 14.78
C LEU A 386 -14.96 2.29 13.85
N SER A 387 -15.01 1.01 14.28
CA SER A 387 -14.56 -0.14 13.49
C SER A 387 -15.32 -0.28 12.16
N GLU A 388 -16.60 0.10 12.15
CA GLU A 388 -17.46 0.03 10.96
C GLU A 388 -17.19 1.20 9.97
N VAL A 389 -16.78 2.35 10.51
CA VAL A 389 -16.52 3.57 9.72
C VAL A 389 -15.06 3.68 9.23
N ASN A 390 -14.13 3.00 9.92
CA ASN A 390 -12.68 3.18 9.72
C ASN A 390 -12.12 2.57 8.42
N SER A 391 -12.85 1.70 7.71
CA SER A 391 -12.35 1.18 6.43
C SER A 391 -12.27 2.25 5.32
N LYS A 392 -13.03 3.35 5.48
CA LYS A 392 -13.02 4.50 4.56
C LYS A 392 -12.21 5.70 5.07
N LEU A 393 -11.85 5.71 6.37
CA LEU A 393 -11.23 6.87 7.02
C LEU A 393 -9.71 6.68 7.29
N SER A 394 -9.18 5.47 7.02
CA SER A 394 -7.79 5.09 7.37
C SER A 394 -6.74 5.99 6.70
N GLU A 395 -6.95 6.34 5.47
CA GLU A 395 -5.99 7.14 4.69
C GLU A 395 -5.95 8.61 5.15
N ALA A 396 -7.12 9.19 5.43
CA ALA A 396 -7.23 10.56 5.92
C ALA A 396 -6.72 10.74 7.37
N ASN A 397 -6.83 9.68 8.21
CA ASN A 397 -6.38 9.74 9.60
C ASN A 397 -4.85 9.66 9.72
N LYS A 398 -4.17 8.93 8.85
CA LYS A 398 -2.70 8.83 8.88
C LYS A 398 -2.04 10.22 8.68
N ILE A 399 -2.56 10.98 7.73
CA ILE A 399 -2.07 12.34 7.45
C ILE A 399 -2.33 13.27 8.65
N LYS A 400 -3.49 13.10 9.31
CA LYS A 400 -3.87 13.91 10.48
C LYS A 400 -3.03 13.58 11.72
N GLU A 401 -2.69 12.30 11.93
CA GLU A 401 -1.86 11.85 13.05
C GLU A 401 -0.42 12.38 12.96
N GLU A 402 0.21 12.31 11.80
CA GLU A 402 1.55 12.85 11.58
C GLU A 402 1.61 14.36 11.83
N TYR A 403 0.56 15.09 11.46
CA TYR A 403 0.46 16.53 11.71
C TYR A 403 0.39 16.88 13.20
N ILE A 404 -0.41 16.11 13.97
CA ILE A 404 -0.59 16.34 15.41
C ILE A 404 0.73 16.09 16.17
N ILE A 405 1.44 15.02 15.87
CA ILE A 405 2.74 14.68 16.48
C ILE A 405 3.74 15.81 16.23
N HIS A 406 3.78 16.33 15.01
CA HIS A 406 4.68 17.41 14.68
C HIS A 406 4.32 18.72 15.39
N PHE A 407 3.03 19.05 15.46
CA PHE A 407 2.55 20.22 16.19
C PHE A 407 2.96 20.19 17.67
N PHE A 408 2.87 19.03 18.31
CA PHE A 408 3.31 18.88 19.70
C PHE A 408 4.82 19.00 19.85
N ASN A 409 5.60 18.46 18.94
CA ASN A 409 7.07 18.58 18.99
C ASN A 409 7.51 20.04 18.84
N VAL A 410 6.93 20.77 17.90
CA VAL A 410 7.25 22.21 17.70
C VAL A 410 6.86 23.03 18.93
N ASN A 411 5.70 22.78 19.54
CA ASN A 411 5.28 23.47 20.75
C ASN A 411 6.16 23.11 21.96
N THR A 412 6.57 21.86 22.10
CA THR A 412 7.46 21.42 23.19
C THR A 412 8.83 22.11 23.11
N ASP A 413 9.39 22.23 21.92
CA ASP A 413 10.63 22.97 21.71
C ASP A 413 10.46 24.46 22.04
N PHE A 414 9.35 25.07 21.64
CA PHE A 414 9.03 26.45 21.95
C PHE A 414 8.89 26.67 23.47
N PHE A 415 8.14 25.80 24.16
CA PHE A 415 8.00 25.90 25.62
C PHE A 415 9.33 25.67 26.35
N SER A 416 10.15 24.75 25.88
CA SER A 416 11.48 24.51 26.45
C SER A 416 12.39 25.74 26.34
N ARG A 417 12.30 26.47 25.23
CA ARG A 417 13.04 27.75 25.05
C ARG A 417 12.53 28.85 25.97
N ILE A 418 11.20 28.98 26.12
CA ILE A 418 10.57 29.91 27.06
C ILE A 418 10.97 29.59 28.50
N GLU A 419 10.95 28.30 28.89
CA GLU A 419 11.32 27.89 30.25
C GLU A 419 12.79 28.15 30.55
N LYS A 420 13.69 27.87 29.62
CA LYS A 420 15.12 28.27 29.72
C LYS A 420 15.27 29.78 29.86
N PHE A 421 14.56 30.54 29.02
CA PHE A 421 14.60 32.00 29.10
C PHE A 421 14.09 32.51 30.45
N LYS A 422 12.95 32.00 30.93
CA LYS A 422 12.38 32.30 32.24
C LYS A 422 13.37 31.98 33.35
N THR A 423 13.91 30.77 33.38
CA THR A 423 14.84 30.29 34.40
C THR A 423 16.13 31.15 34.45
N VAL A 424 16.67 31.49 33.27
CA VAL A 424 17.86 32.31 33.17
C VAL A 424 17.54 33.73 33.63
N THR A 425 16.36 34.25 33.27
CA THR A 425 15.93 35.61 33.65
C THR A 425 15.65 35.68 35.16
N GLU A 426 14.96 34.71 35.74
CA GLU A 426 14.69 34.61 37.19
C GLU A 426 16.00 34.50 37.98
N LYS A 427 16.96 33.66 37.52
CA LYS A 427 18.28 33.54 38.17
C LYS A 427 19.05 34.85 38.13
N LYS A 428 18.99 35.60 37.03
CA LYS A 428 19.65 36.91 36.91
C LYS A 428 18.89 37.96 37.72
N LEU A 429 17.58 37.92 37.80
CA LEU A 429 16.73 38.76 38.62
C LEU A 429 17.04 38.54 40.12
N TYR A 430 17.12 37.31 40.55
CA TYR A 430 17.46 36.96 41.93
C TYR A 430 18.85 37.50 42.34
N ASN A 431 19.80 37.42 41.42
CA ASN A 431 21.17 37.90 41.62
C ASN A 431 21.29 39.43 41.38
N ARG A 432 20.18 40.16 41.19
CA ARG A 432 20.11 41.62 40.92
C ARG A 432 20.94 42.08 39.72
N LYS A 433 21.15 41.21 38.73
CA LYS A 433 21.91 41.52 37.52
C LYS A 433 20.99 42.09 36.42
N TYR A 434 20.49 43.30 36.64
CA TYR A 434 19.50 43.95 35.77
C TYR A 434 20.02 44.24 34.37
N ASP A 435 21.28 44.62 34.26
CA ASP A 435 21.91 44.88 32.95
C ASP A 435 22.02 43.60 32.09
N ASP A 436 22.27 42.47 32.74
CA ASP A 436 22.30 41.18 32.06
C ASP A 436 20.89 40.75 31.57
N ILE A 437 19.83 41.13 32.30
CA ILE A 437 18.44 40.87 31.88
C ILE A 437 18.11 41.76 30.68
N LYS A 438 18.52 43.04 30.71
CA LYS A 438 18.33 43.95 29.57
C LYS A 438 19.08 43.48 28.34
N TYR A 439 20.30 42.95 28.52
CA TYR A 439 21.07 42.33 27.45
C TYR A 439 20.38 41.09 26.89
N LEU A 440 19.83 40.21 27.72
CA LEU A 440 19.07 39.03 27.32
C LEU A 440 17.83 39.42 26.52
N LEU A 441 17.07 40.41 26.97
CA LEU A 441 15.88 40.90 26.29
C LEU A 441 16.20 41.51 24.92
N ASN A 442 17.29 42.28 24.83
CA ASN A 442 17.72 42.91 23.60
C ASN A 442 18.31 41.91 22.57
N ASN A 443 18.79 40.76 23.06
CA ASN A 443 19.36 39.74 22.20
C ASN A 443 18.34 38.68 21.73
N ILE A 444 17.08 38.83 22.11
CA ILE A 444 16.03 37.98 21.52
C ILE A 444 15.83 38.39 20.06
N ASN A 445 16.38 37.58 19.17
CA ASN A 445 16.19 37.79 17.75
C ASN A 445 14.88 37.15 17.29
N LEU A 446 13.76 37.84 17.57
CA LEU A 446 12.42 37.40 17.15
C LEU A 446 12.32 37.14 15.65
N LYS A 447 13.15 37.83 14.85
CA LYS A 447 13.18 37.64 13.40
C LYS A 447 13.82 36.30 13.03
N ALA A 448 14.87 35.90 13.72
CA ALA A 448 15.52 34.60 13.52
C ALA A 448 14.63 33.46 14.01
N GLU A 449 13.99 33.61 15.19
CA GLU A 449 13.05 32.61 15.72
C GLU A 449 11.86 32.36 14.76
N LYS A 450 11.33 33.44 14.18
CA LYS A 450 10.27 33.35 13.20
C LYS A 450 10.71 32.68 11.90
N ALA A 451 11.92 32.99 11.44
CA ALA A 451 12.49 32.34 10.25
C ALA A 451 12.68 30.82 10.47
N GLU A 452 13.14 30.43 11.67
CA GLU A 452 13.29 29.04 12.04
C GLU A 452 11.94 28.31 12.11
N MET A 453 10.91 28.95 12.68
CA MET A 453 9.55 28.42 12.72
C MET A 453 9.01 28.18 11.30
N LEU A 454 9.20 29.13 10.40
CA LEU A 454 8.76 29.00 9.01
C LEU A 454 9.53 27.90 8.28
N LYS A 455 10.83 27.76 8.52
CA LYS A 455 11.65 26.68 7.95
C LYS A 455 11.20 25.30 8.43
N ASN A 456 10.83 25.18 9.70
CA ASN A 456 10.27 23.94 10.26
C ASN A 456 8.89 23.62 9.66
N PHE A 457 8.03 24.64 9.51
CA PHE A 457 6.77 24.50 8.79
C PHE A 457 6.97 23.98 7.37
N ASP A 458 7.87 24.59 6.61
CA ASP A 458 8.17 24.19 5.23
C ASP A 458 8.59 22.73 5.14
N LYS A 459 9.49 22.30 6.04
CA LYS A 459 9.99 20.91 6.08
C LYS A 459 8.88 19.91 6.31
N VAL A 460 7.99 20.21 7.23
CA VAL A 460 6.86 19.33 7.57
C VAL A 460 5.83 19.31 6.47
N PHE A 461 5.50 20.48 5.98
CA PHE A 461 4.54 20.60 4.91
C PHE A 461 4.97 19.80 3.66
N LEU A 462 6.24 19.89 3.27
CA LEU A 462 6.77 19.13 2.13
C LEU A 462 6.90 17.63 2.40
N ASN A 463 7.05 17.21 3.66
CA ASN A 463 6.96 15.78 3.99
C ASN A 463 5.52 15.24 3.85
N LEU A 464 4.52 16.06 4.22
CA LEU A 464 3.10 15.71 4.07
C LEU A 464 2.62 15.79 2.61
N PHE A 465 3.16 16.71 1.87
CA PHE A 465 2.80 16.97 0.48
C PHE A 465 4.07 17.02 -0.39
N PRO A 466 4.73 15.87 -0.64
CA PRO A 466 6.00 15.84 -1.37
C PRO A 466 5.92 16.47 -2.77
N ASP A 467 4.79 16.29 -3.43
CA ASP A 467 4.55 16.77 -4.78
C ASP A 467 3.98 18.18 -4.84
N PHE A 468 3.80 18.87 -3.69
CA PHE A 468 3.12 20.16 -3.64
C PHE A 468 3.71 21.20 -4.61
N ILE A 469 5.04 21.32 -4.70
CA ILE A 469 5.69 22.29 -5.58
C ILE A 469 5.42 21.96 -7.04
N ASN A 470 5.42 20.67 -7.38
CA ASN A 470 5.12 20.19 -8.73
C ASN A 470 3.65 20.41 -9.06
N ASP A 471 2.75 20.04 -8.14
CA ASP A 471 1.30 20.22 -8.27
C ASP A 471 0.96 21.70 -8.42
N PHE A 472 1.56 22.56 -7.56
CA PHE A 472 1.38 24.00 -7.62
C PHE A 472 1.86 24.55 -8.96
N ASN A 473 3.05 24.15 -9.39
CA ASN A 473 3.64 24.61 -10.64
C ASN A 473 2.95 24.04 -11.91
N SER A 474 2.18 22.96 -11.77
CA SER A 474 1.33 22.47 -12.85
C SER A 474 0.22 23.43 -13.24
N LEU A 475 -0.12 24.37 -12.36
CA LEU A 475 -1.13 25.41 -12.59
C LEU A 475 -0.59 26.63 -13.36
N PHE A 476 0.69 26.63 -13.75
CA PHE A 476 1.36 27.78 -14.40
C PHE A 476 2.14 27.36 -15.65
N ASN A 477 2.26 28.30 -16.59
CA ASN A 477 3.18 28.15 -17.71
C ASN A 477 4.62 28.08 -17.24
N GLU A 478 5.49 27.43 -18.00
CA GLU A 478 6.89 27.16 -17.64
C GLU A 478 7.67 28.44 -17.24
N ALA A 479 7.43 29.55 -17.89
CA ALA A 479 8.05 30.85 -17.61
C ALA A 479 7.56 31.52 -16.30
N GLU A 480 6.41 31.09 -15.76
CA GLU A 480 5.79 31.68 -14.57
C GLU A 480 5.82 30.73 -13.36
N ARG A 481 6.48 29.58 -13.48
CA ARG A 481 6.65 28.63 -12.40
C ARG A 481 7.47 29.21 -11.28
N ILE A 482 7.09 28.86 -10.07
CA ILE A 482 7.67 29.41 -8.84
C ILE A 482 8.44 28.31 -8.13
N TYR A 483 9.74 28.51 -7.98
CA TYR A 483 10.61 27.61 -7.21
C TYR A 483 11.25 28.38 -6.07
N PRO A 484 11.53 27.72 -4.95
CA PRO A 484 12.26 28.36 -3.85
C PRO A 484 13.72 28.60 -4.23
N ASP A 485 14.34 29.61 -3.61
CA ASP A 485 15.77 29.91 -3.75
C ASP A 485 16.63 28.78 -3.13
N LYS A 486 17.95 28.76 -3.47
CA LYS A 486 18.86 27.64 -3.11
C LYS A 486 18.91 27.30 -1.62
N ASP A 487 18.58 28.25 -0.73
CA ASP A 487 18.67 28.10 0.73
C ASP A 487 17.29 28.02 1.41
N GLU A 488 16.20 28.10 0.66
CA GLU A 488 14.83 28.03 1.17
C GLU A 488 14.10 26.77 0.70
N LEU A 489 13.27 26.19 1.57
CA LEU A 489 12.41 25.05 1.21
C LEU A 489 11.13 25.52 0.50
N LEU A 490 10.55 26.62 0.96
CA LEU A 490 9.44 27.32 0.33
C LEU A 490 9.72 28.82 0.39
N ASN A 491 9.46 29.54 -0.69
CA ASN A 491 9.43 31.01 -0.66
C ASN A 491 8.08 31.52 -0.13
N THR A 492 7.95 32.84 0.00
CA THR A 492 6.74 33.49 0.54
C THR A 492 5.49 33.12 -0.27
N ASP A 493 5.59 33.09 -1.60
CA ASP A 493 4.49 32.74 -2.48
C ASP A 493 3.99 31.31 -2.20
N LEU A 494 4.90 30.35 -2.20
CA LEU A 494 4.59 28.94 -1.93
C LEU A 494 4.08 28.73 -0.49
N ARG A 495 4.63 29.44 0.52
CA ARG A 495 4.15 29.32 1.92
C ARG A 495 2.71 29.80 2.08
N ILE A 496 2.29 30.85 1.36
CA ILE A 496 0.90 31.32 1.40
C ILE A 496 -0.02 30.19 0.93
N PHE A 497 0.27 29.56 -0.20
CA PHE A 497 -0.56 28.49 -0.74
C PHE A 497 -0.41 27.17 0.01
N ALA A 498 0.73 26.91 0.61
CA ALA A 498 0.91 25.80 1.54
C ALA A 498 0.01 25.92 2.77
N LEU A 499 -0.09 27.12 3.38
CA LEU A 499 -1.00 27.39 4.48
C LEU A 499 -2.46 27.22 4.06
N MET A 500 -2.81 27.66 2.86
CA MET A 500 -4.17 27.49 2.32
C MET A 500 -4.50 26.01 2.05
N LYS A 501 -3.57 25.22 1.52
CA LYS A 501 -3.70 23.77 1.35
C LYS A 501 -3.93 23.06 2.69
N MET A 502 -3.38 23.61 3.77
CA MET A 502 -3.61 23.15 5.15
C MET A 502 -4.93 23.66 5.76
N GLY A 503 -5.75 24.36 4.99
CA GLY A 503 -7.04 24.88 5.44
C GLY A 503 -6.99 26.25 6.13
N ILE A 504 -5.82 26.92 6.17
CA ILE A 504 -5.69 28.27 6.72
C ILE A 504 -5.93 29.27 5.59
N THR A 505 -7.19 29.59 5.33
CA THR A 505 -7.57 30.46 4.20
C THR A 505 -7.75 31.92 4.55
N ASN A 506 -7.90 32.23 5.86
CA ASN A 506 -8.09 33.61 6.36
C ASN A 506 -6.80 34.43 6.18
N ASN A 507 -6.90 35.55 5.45
CA ASN A 507 -5.76 36.42 5.13
C ASN A 507 -5.12 37.06 6.36
N GLU A 508 -5.88 37.36 7.40
CA GLU A 508 -5.36 37.93 8.66
C GLU A 508 -4.46 36.91 9.37
N LYS A 509 -4.90 35.63 9.44
CA LYS A 509 -4.12 34.54 10.03
C LYS A 509 -2.84 34.28 9.22
N ILE A 510 -2.94 34.24 7.90
CA ILE A 510 -1.77 34.07 7.03
C ILE A 510 -0.78 35.24 7.22
N ALA A 511 -1.28 36.48 7.28
CA ALA A 511 -0.48 37.68 7.51
C ALA A 511 0.27 37.62 8.87
N GLN A 512 -0.44 37.20 9.92
CA GLN A 512 0.12 37.03 11.26
C GLN A 512 1.23 35.96 11.28
N ILE A 513 0.97 34.81 10.68
CA ILE A 513 1.93 33.68 10.61
C ILE A 513 3.20 34.13 9.86
N LEU A 514 3.03 34.71 8.69
CA LEU A 514 4.16 35.09 7.84
C LEU A 514 4.80 36.43 8.24
N GLY A 515 4.11 37.26 9.00
CA GLY A 515 4.61 38.58 9.46
C GLY A 515 4.52 39.67 8.41
N TYR A 516 3.51 39.59 7.58
CA TYR A 516 3.21 40.60 6.57
C TYR A 516 1.92 41.36 6.92
N SER A 517 1.66 42.46 6.20
CA SER A 517 0.35 43.10 6.29
C SER A 517 -0.71 42.27 5.55
N VAL A 518 -1.97 42.37 5.98
CA VAL A 518 -3.10 41.68 5.30
C VAL A 518 -3.16 42.07 3.82
N ASN A 519 -2.92 43.35 3.53
CA ASN A 519 -2.88 43.87 2.16
C ASN A 519 -1.76 43.21 1.33
N THR A 520 -0.61 42.93 1.97
CA THR A 520 0.52 42.28 1.33
C THR A 520 0.13 40.82 0.94
N ILE A 521 -0.52 40.07 1.82
CA ILE A 521 -0.99 38.71 1.53
C ILE A 521 -2.00 38.74 0.37
N TYR A 522 -2.93 39.69 0.40
CA TYR A 522 -3.90 39.85 -0.67
C TYR A 522 -3.24 40.10 -2.02
N ALA A 523 -2.21 40.98 -2.04
CA ALA A 523 -1.44 41.29 -3.24
C ALA A 523 -0.70 40.06 -3.79
N TYR A 524 -0.06 39.27 -2.93
CA TYR A 524 0.59 38.01 -3.32
C TYR A 524 -0.41 37.04 -3.94
N LYS A 525 -1.52 36.77 -3.26
CA LYS A 525 -2.57 35.86 -3.75
C LYS A 525 -3.11 36.30 -5.11
N THR A 526 -3.41 37.58 -5.26
CA THR A 526 -3.93 38.15 -6.51
C THR A 526 -2.89 38.07 -7.64
N LYS A 527 -1.64 38.37 -7.35
CA LYS A 527 -0.53 38.27 -8.30
C LYS A 527 -0.36 36.84 -8.82
N ILE A 528 -0.34 35.87 -7.92
CA ILE A 528 -0.17 34.47 -8.27
C ILE A 528 -1.38 33.94 -9.06
N LYS A 529 -2.58 34.24 -8.59
CA LYS A 529 -3.82 33.84 -9.27
C LYS A 529 -3.89 34.36 -10.73
N LYS A 530 -3.39 35.59 -10.97
CA LYS A 530 -3.34 36.18 -12.33
C LYS A 530 -2.37 35.46 -13.27
N LYS A 531 -1.36 34.77 -12.73
CA LYS A 531 -0.33 34.03 -13.49
C LYS A 531 -0.76 32.59 -13.81
N SER A 532 -1.80 32.10 -13.16
CA SER A 532 -2.30 30.74 -13.35
C SER A 532 -2.94 30.55 -14.72
N ILE A 533 -2.73 29.38 -15.33
CA ILE A 533 -3.34 28.95 -16.60
C ILE A 533 -4.74 28.35 -16.42
N VAL A 534 -5.12 28.01 -15.17
CA VAL A 534 -6.44 27.45 -14.90
C VAL A 534 -7.46 28.56 -14.63
N ALA A 535 -8.73 28.26 -14.92
CA ALA A 535 -9.81 29.19 -14.64
C ALA A 535 -9.83 29.60 -13.16
N SER A 536 -10.11 30.88 -12.89
CA SER A 536 -10.10 31.47 -11.54
C SER A 536 -10.93 30.67 -10.53
N ALA A 537 -12.07 30.13 -10.95
CA ALA A 537 -12.93 29.30 -10.09
C ALA A 537 -12.26 27.97 -9.68
N VAL A 538 -11.57 27.32 -10.60
CA VAL A 538 -10.84 26.06 -10.34
C VAL A 538 -9.66 26.30 -9.41
N PHE A 539 -8.94 27.43 -9.61
CA PHE A 539 -7.84 27.80 -8.72
C PHE A 539 -8.34 28.08 -7.28
N ASP A 540 -9.51 28.72 -7.17
CA ASP A 540 -10.15 29.01 -5.87
C ASP A 540 -10.62 27.73 -5.19
N GLU A 541 -11.14 26.77 -5.93
CA GLU A 541 -11.57 25.46 -5.40
C GLU A 541 -10.40 24.65 -4.86
N VAL A 542 -9.29 24.58 -5.61
CA VAL A 542 -8.08 23.85 -5.21
C VAL A 542 -7.50 24.39 -3.90
N TYR A 543 -7.61 25.68 -3.65
CA TYR A 543 -7.04 26.35 -2.46
C TYR A 543 -8.12 26.89 -1.51
N HIS A 544 -9.39 26.48 -1.66
CA HIS A 544 -10.50 26.89 -0.78
C HIS A 544 -10.57 28.43 -0.59
N ILE A 545 -10.38 29.19 -1.66
CA ILE A 545 -10.48 30.64 -1.62
C ILE A 545 -11.95 31.00 -1.65
N SER A 546 -12.53 31.39 -0.49
CA SER A 546 -13.87 31.96 -0.44
C SER A 546 -13.87 33.30 -1.16
N ASN A 547 -14.70 33.47 -2.18
CA ASN A 547 -15.00 34.77 -2.73
C ASN A 547 -15.78 35.57 -1.67
N VAL A 548 -15.11 36.53 -1.00
CA VAL A 548 -15.74 37.58 -0.19
C VAL A 548 -15.91 38.79 -1.06
#